data_ae4106a920cc41d658a87489b3e325ff
#
_entry.id   ae4106a920cc41d658a87489b3e325ff
#
_cell.length_a   1.000
_cell.length_b   1.000
_cell.length_c   1.000
_cell.angle_alpha   90.00
_cell.angle_beta   90.00
_cell.angle_gamma   90.00
#
_symmetry.space_group_name_H-M   'P 1'
#
loop_
_entity.id
_entity.type
_entity.pdbx_description
1 polymer ?
#
loop_
_entity_poly.entity_id
_entity_poly.type
_entity_poly.pdbx_seq_one_letter_code
_entity_poly.pdbx_strand_id
1 'polypeptide(L)'
;MLKGPVTIGDYSAVVTGLLLGFNLPSSLPIWIVLIGALVAVGVGKMSFGGLGRNPFNPALVGRVFLLISFPAQMTSYVTPSGVDSLSGASIPVEISAEMNVDAVSGPTLLGYVKEALAGGQTTADLTDRLNSYGDMLLGFRSGSLGEIAALALLLGGIYLLCRRVITWHIPVAVLGSMAVFSGILWVADPLHYMNPLFHLLTGGALLGALFMATDYVTSPMTSRGMLIYGAGIGIITILIRVWLSLIHI
;
A
#
# COMPACT_ATOMS: atom_id res chain seq x y z
N MET A 1 27.41 -25.05 -0.01
CA MET A 1 26.36 -26.07 0.27
C MET A 1 25.55 -25.62 1.44
N LEU A 2 24.32 -25.19 1.20
CA LEU A 2 23.37 -24.73 2.23
C LEU A 2 22.78 -25.96 2.96
N LYS A 3 23.50 -26.50 3.93
CA LYS A 3 22.95 -27.49 4.88
C LYS A 3 22.38 -26.77 6.08
N GLY A 4 21.29 -26.02 5.88
CA GLY A 4 20.45 -25.53 6.98
C GLY A 4 19.30 -26.51 7.23
N PRO A 5 18.72 -26.51 8.45
CA PRO A 5 17.50 -27.28 8.70
C PRO A 5 16.40 -26.82 7.73
N VAL A 6 15.63 -27.78 7.21
CA VAL A 6 14.50 -27.50 6.34
C VAL A 6 13.40 -26.83 7.17
N THR A 7 13.15 -25.53 6.92
CA THR A 7 12.21 -24.70 7.68
C THR A 7 10.88 -24.50 6.94
N ILE A 8 10.52 -25.40 6.02
CA ILE A 8 9.25 -25.32 5.27
C ILE A 8 8.03 -25.35 6.20
N GLY A 9 8.15 -26.04 7.34
CA GLY A 9 7.05 -26.20 8.31
C GLY A 9 6.79 -25.00 9.23
N ASP A 10 7.57 -23.91 9.13
CA ASP A 10 7.37 -22.70 9.96
C ASP A 10 6.34 -21.72 9.36
N TYR A 11 5.80 -22.02 8.19
CA TYR A 11 4.82 -21.20 7.44
C TYR A 11 5.27 -19.76 7.14
N SER A 12 6.50 -19.40 7.44
CA SER A 12 7.00 -18.04 7.23
C SER A 12 7.09 -17.64 5.77
N ALA A 13 7.32 -18.61 4.87
CA ALA A 13 7.28 -18.37 3.43
C ALA A 13 5.84 -18.13 2.94
N VAL A 14 4.84 -18.80 3.56
CA VAL A 14 3.42 -18.59 3.25
C VAL A 14 2.99 -17.18 3.63
N VAL A 15 3.36 -16.71 4.83
CA VAL A 15 3.09 -15.33 5.28
C VAL A 15 3.75 -14.32 4.33
N THR A 16 5.00 -14.54 3.94
CA THR A 16 5.71 -13.67 2.97
C THR A 16 4.98 -13.62 1.63
N GLY A 17 4.56 -14.76 1.09
CA GLY A 17 3.83 -14.85 -0.17
C GLY A 17 2.45 -14.17 -0.09
N LEU A 18 1.73 -14.33 1.02
CA LEU A 18 0.44 -13.71 1.26
C LEU A 18 0.55 -12.19 1.36
N LEU A 19 1.52 -11.68 2.13
CA LEU A 19 1.78 -10.24 2.22
C LEU A 19 2.23 -9.66 0.87
N LEU A 20 3.05 -10.38 0.11
CA LEU A 20 3.41 -9.98 -1.25
C LEU A 20 2.17 -9.91 -2.13
N GLY A 21 1.33 -10.96 -2.16
CA GLY A 21 0.10 -11.01 -2.95
C GLY A 21 -0.84 -9.84 -2.65
N PHE A 22 -0.99 -9.46 -1.38
CA PHE A 22 -1.80 -8.29 -1.00
C PHE A 22 -1.25 -6.96 -1.52
N ASN A 23 0.02 -6.90 -1.85
CA ASN A 23 0.67 -5.70 -2.40
C ASN A 23 0.69 -5.65 -3.93
N LEU A 24 0.18 -6.67 -4.61
CA LEU A 24 0.19 -6.76 -6.06
C LEU A 24 -1.15 -6.36 -6.67
N PRO A 25 -1.15 -5.81 -7.91
CA PRO A 25 -2.36 -5.64 -8.70
C PRO A 25 -3.02 -7.01 -9.00
N SER A 26 -4.35 -7.03 -9.04
CA SER A 26 -5.11 -8.25 -9.35
C SER A 26 -4.94 -8.71 -10.80
N SER A 27 -4.59 -7.80 -11.70
CA SER A 27 -4.37 -8.05 -13.13
C SER A 27 -3.00 -8.63 -13.47
N LEU A 28 -2.13 -8.81 -12.47
CA LEU A 28 -0.74 -9.18 -12.71
C LEU A 28 -0.62 -10.63 -13.25
N PRO A 29 0.11 -10.87 -14.36
CA PRO A 29 0.36 -12.21 -14.87
C PRO A 29 1.06 -13.10 -13.84
N ILE A 30 0.62 -14.36 -13.72
CA ILE A 30 1.13 -15.32 -12.72
C ILE A 30 2.65 -15.48 -12.77
N TRP A 31 3.26 -15.45 -13.95
CA TRP A 31 4.72 -15.60 -14.09
C TRP A 31 5.49 -14.45 -13.43
N ILE A 32 4.97 -13.20 -13.45
CA ILE A 32 5.54 -12.05 -12.75
C ILE A 32 5.42 -12.25 -11.24
N VAL A 33 4.25 -12.71 -10.76
CA VAL A 33 4.04 -13.03 -9.35
C VAL A 33 5.04 -14.09 -8.86
N LEU A 34 5.29 -15.14 -9.67
CA LEU A 34 6.27 -16.17 -9.35
C LEU A 34 7.70 -15.61 -9.26
N ILE A 35 8.10 -14.72 -10.16
CA ILE A 35 9.40 -14.05 -10.10
C ILE A 35 9.50 -13.21 -8.81
N GLY A 36 8.46 -12.44 -8.50
CA GLY A 36 8.40 -11.66 -7.26
C GLY A 36 8.50 -12.52 -6.01
N ALA A 37 7.80 -13.65 -5.97
CA ALA A 37 7.87 -14.60 -4.87
C ALA A 37 9.26 -15.25 -4.73
N LEU A 38 9.90 -15.60 -5.83
CA LEU A 38 11.27 -16.12 -5.83
C LEU A 38 12.27 -15.08 -5.30
N VAL A 39 12.14 -13.82 -5.69
CA VAL A 39 12.99 -12.74 -5.18
C VAL A 39 12.70 -12.48 -3.70
N ALA A 40 11.42 -12.41 -3.30
CA ALA A 40 11.04 -12.19 -1.91
C ALA A 40 11.61 -13.26 -0.98
N VAL A 41 11.42 -14.52 -1.33
CA VAL A 41 11.89 -15.65 -0.49
C VAL A 41 13.38 -15.91 -0.71
N GLY A 42 13.85 -16.00 -1.96
CA GLY A 42 15.25 -16.32 -2.29
C GLY A 42 16.21 -15.22 -1.87
N VAL A 43 15.98 -13.99 -2.36
CA VAL A 43 16.88 -12.86 -2.08
C VAL A 43 16.52 -12.19 -0.76
N GLY A 44 15.25 -11.88 -0.50
CA GLY A 44 14.83 -11.14 0.69
C GLY A 44 14.98 -11.91 1.99
N LYS A 45 14.92 -13.25 1.95
CA LYS A 45 14.91 -14.08 3.15
C LYS A 45 16.04 -15.11 3.19
N MET A 46 16.16 -15.99 2.18
CA MET A 46 17.07 -17.12 2.22
C MET A 46 18.55 -16.72 2.12
N SER A 47 18.87 -15.69 1.36
CA SER A 47 20.25 -15.19 1.20
C SER A 47 20.87 -14.69 2.52
N PHE A 48 20.04 -14.25 3.46
CA PHE A 48 20.47 -13.78 4.78
C PHE A 48 20.43 -14.87 5.87
N GLY A 49 20.06 -16.10 5.52
CA GLY A 49 20.05 -17.24 6.45
C GLY A 49 18.67 -17.62 6.98
N GLY A 50 17.58 -17.13 6.39
CA GLY A 50 16.21 -17.54 6.66
C GLY A 50 15.50 -16.68 7.71
N LEU A 51 14.51 -17.27 8.39
CA LEU A 51 13.68 -16.58 9.37
C LEU A 51 14.49 -15.95 10.50
N GLY A 52 14.21 -14.69 10.80
CA GLY A 52 14.83 -13.96 11.90
C GLY A 52 16.17 -13.29 11.57
N ARG A 53 16.70 -13.42 10.35
CA ARG A 53 17.98 -12.84 9.92
C ARG A 53 17.87 -11.89 8.75
N ASN A 54 16.70 -11.69 8.21
CA ASN A 54 16.47 -10.78 7.08
C ASN A 54 16.53 -9.31 7.53
N PRO A 55 17.34 -8.44 6.88
CA PRO A 55 17.45 -7.02 7.22
C PRO A 55 16.23 -6.22 6.79
N PHE A 56 15.48 -6.68 5.79
CA PHE A 56 14.28 -6.05 5.26
C PHE A 56 13.10 -7.02 5.26
N ASN A 57 11.88 -6.49 5.26
CA ASN A 57 10.69 -7.31 5.08
C ASN A 57 10.73 -7.97 3.69
N PRO A 58 10.73 -9.32 3.59
CA PRO A 58 10.92 -10.02 2.33
C PRO A 58 9.83 -9.73 1.30
N ALA A 59 8.59 -9.54 1.73
CA ALA A 59 7.48 -9.21 0.83
C ALA A 59 7.69 -7.82 0.19
N LEU A 60 8.20 -6.84 0.95
CA LEU A 60 8.53 -5.52 0.41
C LEU A 60 9.71 -5.58 -0.56
N VAL A 61 10.72 -6.42 -0.30
CA VAL A 61 11.83 -6.64 -1.24
C VAL A 61 11.31 -7.16 -2.58
N GLY A 62 10.42 -8.16 -2.55
CA GLY A 62 9.78 -8.67 -3.76
C GLY A 62 8.95 -7.61 -4.48
N ARG A 63 8.15 -6.83 -3.75
CA ARG A 63 7.34 -5.74 -4.32
C ARG A 63 8.20 -4.67 -5.01
N VAL A 64 9.25 -4.18 -4.32
CA VAL A 64 10.14 -3.15 -4.88
C VAL A 64 10.86 -3.66 -6.13
N PHE A 65 11.34 -4.91 -6.09
CA PHE A 65 11.94 -5.54 -7.26
C PHE A 65 10.97 -5.58 -8.45
N LEU A 66 9.72 -6.01 -8.23
CA LEU A 66 8.72 -6.06 -9.28
C LEU A 66 8.36 -4.66 -9.81
N LEU A 67 8.27 -3.67 -8.95
CA LEU A 67 7.97 -2.29 -9.34
C LEU A 67 9.05 -1.70 -10.24
N ILE A 68 10.32 -2.00 -9.96
CA ILE A 68 11.44 -1.53 -10.78
C ILE A 68 11.55 -2.31 -12.10
N SER A 69 11.32 -3.63 -12.05
CA SER A 69 11.51 -4.51 -13.21
C SER A 69 10.31 -4.51 -14.18
N PHE A 70 9.10 -4.33 -13.65
CA PHE A 70 7.83 -4.41 -14.39
C PHE A 70 6.90 -3.22 -14.06
N PRO A 71 7.34 -1.97 -14.24
CA PRO A 71 6.59 -0.80 -13.79
C PRO A 71 5.20 -0.70 -14.42
N ALA A 72 5.06 -0.96 -15.71
CA ALA A 72 3.79 -0.86 -16.42
C ALA A 72 2.72 -1.81 -15.87
N GLN A 73 3.10 -3.06 -15.59
CA GLN A 73 2.20 -4.06 -15.02
C GLN A 73 1.88 -3.80 -13.53
N MET A 74 2.86 -3.27 -12.80
CA MET A 74 2.71 -2.99 -11.36
C MET A 74 1.88 -1.73 -11.07
N THR A 75 1.67 -0.87 -12.06
CA THR A 75 0.91 0.38 -11.91
C THR A 75 -0.48 0.33 -12.56
N SER A 76 -0.83 -0.78 -13.19
CA SER A 76 -2.13 -1.02 -13.80
C SER A 76 -3.07 -1.72 -12.83
N TYR A 77 -4.06 -0.99 -12.32
CA TYR A 77 -5.03 -1.51 -11.35
C TYR A 77 -6.42 -1.64 -11.98
N VAL A 78 -7.09 -2.74 -11.68
CA VAL A 78 -8.47 -2.97 -12.14
C VAL A 78 -9.43 -2.23 -11.23
N THR A 79 -10.35 -1.48 -11.83
CA THR A 79 -11.47 -0.86 -11.12
C THR A 79 -12.60 -1.88 -10.98
N PRO A 80 -13.17 -2.06 -9.78
CA PRO A 80 -14.33 -2.94 -9.60
C PRO A 80 -15.49 -2.48 -10.47
N SER A 81 -16.11 -3.40 -11.23
CA SER A 81 -17.31 -3.13 -12.02
C SER A 81 -18.47 -2.67 -11.12
N GLY A 82 -19.19 -1.63 -11.52
CA GLY A 82 -20.32 -1.07 -10.76
C GLY A 82 -19.97 0.04 -9.78
N VAL A 83 -18.70 0.38 -9.64
CA VAL A 83 -18.28 1.66 -9.07
C VAL A 83 -18.08 2.61 -10.24
N ASP A 84 -18.84 3.68 -10.28
CA ASP A 84 -18.54 4.81 -11.16
C ASP A 84 -17.18 5.33 -10.73
N SER A 85 -16.17 4.68 -11.30
CA SER A 85 -14.78 4.98 -11.06
C SER A 85 -14.59 6.43 -11.41
N LEU A 86 -14.25 7.24 -10.36
CA LEU A 86 -13.67 8.55 -10.56
C LEU A 86 -14.28 9.25 -11.77
N SER A 87 -15.47 9.80 -11.61
CA SER A 87 -16.23 10.44 -12.71
C SER A 87 -15.55 11.69 -13.30
N GLY A 88 -14.26 11.72 -13.27
CA GLY A 88 -13.42 12.77 -13.86
C GLY A 88 -12.61 12.35 -15.06
N ALA A 89 -12.35 11.06 -15.25
CA ALA A 89 -11.84 10.49 -16.50
C ALA A 89 -12.92 9.52 -17.01
N SER A 90 -14.09 10.07 -17.33
CA SER A 90 -15.16 9.32 -17.96
C SER A 90 -14.68 8.88 -19.33
N ILE A 91 -14.24 7.64 -19.40
CA ILE A 91 -14.63 6.86 -20.59
C ILE A 91 -16.17 6.87 -20.50
N PRO A 92 -16.88 7.51 -21.42
CA PRO A 92 -18.34 7.56 -21.33
C PRO A 92 -18.87 6.15 -21.11
N VAL A 93 -19.84 5.99 -20.20
CA VAL A 93 -20.49 4.71 -19.91
C VAL A 93 -20.99 4.05 -21.21
N GLU A 94 -21.33 4.86 -22.20
CA GLU A 94 -21.69 4.44 -23.57
C GLU A 94 -20.60 3.63 -24.28
N ILE A 95 -19.31 3.99 -24.12
CA ILE A 95 -18.20 3.25 -24.75
C ILE A 95 -17.93 1.92 -24.03
N SER A 96 -18.08 1.87 -22.69
CA SER A 96 -17.91 0.63 -21.94
C SER A 96 -19.07 -0.35 -22.16
N ALA A 97 -20.28 0.15 -22.40
CA ALA A 97 -21.44 -0.68 -22.72
C ALA A 97 -21.36 -1.26 -24.15
N GLU A 98 -20.86 -0.51 -25.10
CA GLU A 98 -20.69 -0.99 -26.49
C GLU A 98 -19.52 -1.96 -26.66
N MET A 99 -18.44 -1.85 -25.84
CA MET A 99 -17.27 -2.70 -25.95
C MET A 99 -17.32 -3.97 -25.09
N ASN A 100 -18.37 -4.20 -24.31
CA ASN A 100 -18.50 -5.39 -23.42
C ASN A 100 -17.24 -5.61 -22.54
N VAL A 101 -16.70 -4.52 -21.97
CA VAL A 101 -15.45 -4.55 -21.19
C VAL A 101 -15.80 -4.84 -19.73
N ASP A 102 -15.47 -6.03 -19.25
CA ASP A 102 -15.74 -6.47 -17.87
C ASP A 102 -14.92 -5.73 -16.80
N ALA A 103 -13.82 -5.06 -17.20
CA ALA A 103 -12.96 -4.32 -16.27
C ALA A 103 -12.18 -3.22 -16.99
N VAL A 104 -12.12 -2.04 -16.39
CA VAL A 104 -11.29 -0.92 -16.83
C VAL A 104 -10.08 -0.83 -15.91
N SER A 105 -8.87 -0.77 -16.49
CA SER A 105 -7.65 -0.54 -15.71
C SER A 105 -7.28 0.95 -15.72
N GLY A 106 -6.89 1.45 -14.56
CA GLY A 106 -6.53 2.85 -14.38
C GLY A 106 -5.48 3.05 -13.27
N PRO A 107 -5.03 4.30 -13.06
CA PRO A 107 -4.15 4.62 -11.96
C PRO A 107 -4.85 4.43 -10.61
N THR A 108 -4.08 4.31 -9.54
CA THR A 108 -4.65 4.37 -8.18
C THR A 108 -5.25 5.75 -7.92
N LEU A 109 -6.16 5.82 -6.93
CA LEU A 109 -6.74 7.08 -6.49
C LEU A 109 -5.69 8.14 -6.14
N LEU A 110 -4.59 7.71 -5.51
CA LEU A 110 -3.46 8.58 -5.19
C LEU A 110 -2.74 9.08 -6.46
N GLY A 111 -2.55 8.20 -7.45
CA GLY A 111 -1.95 8.54 -8.74
C GLY A 111 -2.80 9.56 -9.51
N TYR A 112 -4.11 9.33 -9.56
CA TYR A 112 -5.07 10.24 -10.20
C TYR A 112 -5.03 11.65 -9.58
N VAL A 113 -5.14 11.73 -8.25
CA VAL A 113 -5.10 13.03 -7.53
C VAL A 113 -3.79 13.77 -7.81
N LYS A 114 -2.67 13.06 -7.79
CA LYS A 114 -1.35 13.65 -8.06
C LYS A 114 -1.23 14.19 -9.49
N GLU A 115 -1.73 13.44 -10.47
CA GLU A 115 -1.74 13.87 -11.87
C GLU A 115 -2.67 15.06 -12.11
N ALA A 116 -3.84 15.06 -11.49
CA ALA A 116 -4.80 16.16 -11.57
C ALA A 116 -4.28 17.45 -10.92
N LEU A 117 -3.63 17.36 -9.76
CA LEU A 117 -2.97 18.50 -9.11
C LEU A 117 -1.80 19.04 -9.94
N ALA A 118 -0.99 18.16 -10.55
CA ALA A 118 0.07 18.56 -11.48
C ALA A 118 -0.49 19.23 -12.74
N GLY A 119 -1.70 18.87 -13.16
CA GLY A 119 -2.46 19.49 -14.26
C GLY A 119 -3.11 20.84 -13.89
N GLY A 120 -2.92 21.34 -12.66
CA GLY A 120 -3.43 22.64 -12.20
C GLY A 120 -4.86 22.59 -11.65
N GLN A 121 -5.44 21.41 -11.38
CA GLN A 121 -6.70 21.31 -10.65
C GLN A 121 -6.49 21.59 -9.17
N THR A 122 -7.54 22.07 -8.49
CA THR A 122 -7.48 22.32 -7.05
C THR A 122 -8.02 21.12 -6.25
N THR A 123 -7.61 21.01 -4.98
CA THR A 123 -8.13 19.96 -4.08
C THR A 123 -9.63 20.07 -3.88
N ALA A 124 -10.22 21.26 -3.95
CA ALA A 124 -11.66 21.47 -3.85
C ALA A 124 -12.40 20.78 -5.01
N ASP A 125 -11.94 21.01 -6.25
CA ASP A 125 -12.52 20.39 -7.46
C ASP A 125 -12.41 18.86 -7.41
N LEU A 126 -11.32 18.35 -6.82
CA LEU A 126 -11.07 16.93 -6.69
C LEU A 126 -11.93 16.30 -5.59
N THR A 127 -12.11 16.97 -4.45
CA THR A 127 -12.88 16.43 -3.32
C THR A 127 -14.32 16.16 -3.72
N ASP A 128 -14.92 16.99 -4.56
CA ASP A 128 -16.29 16.80 -5.06
C ASP A 128 -16.41 15.61 -6.04
N ARG A 129 -15.30 15.26 -6.68
CA ARG A 129 -15.23 14.16 -7.66
C ARG A 129 -14.74 12.85 -7.06
N LEU A 130 -14.11 12.90 -5.88
CA LEU A 130 -13.62 11.70 -5.20
C LEU A 130 -14.79 10.98 -4.50
N ASN A 131 -14.67 9.66 -4.46
CA ASN A 131 -15.59 8.83 -3.69
C ASN A 131 -15.64 9.29 -2.23
N SER A 132 -16.81 9.17 -1.62
CA SER A 132 -16.97 9.44 -0.20
C SER A 132 -15.92 8.68 0.64
N TYR A 133 -15.46 9.26 1.74
CA TYR A 133 -14.58 8.56 2.68
C TYR A 133 -15.17 7.23 3.16
N GLY A 134 -16.52 7.11 3.19
CA GLY A 134 -17.21 5.85 3.46
C GLY A 134 -16.93 4.78 2.41
N ASP A 135 -16.97 5.14 1.14
CA ASP A 135 -16.68 4.23 0.03
C ASP A 135 -15.20 3.81 0.04
N MET A 136 -14.31 4.73 0.39
CA MET A 136 -12.87 4.41 0.57
C MET A 136 -12.64 3.43 1.71
N LEU A 137 -13.41 3.50 2.81
CA LEU A 137 -13.35 2.57 3.92
C LEU A 137 -13.87 1.18 3.53
N LEU A 138 -14.97 1.13 2.78
CA LEU A 138 -15.60 -0.12 2.36
C LEU A 138 -14.84 -0.82 1.23
N GLY A 139 -14.04 -0.06 0.45
CA GLY A 139 -13.20 -0.64 -0.58
C GLY A 139 -13.68 -0.44 -2.02
N PHE A 140 -14.60 0.48 -2.25
CA PHE A 140 -15.06 0.82 -3.59
C PHE A 140 -14.06 1.76 -4.30
N ARG A 141 -12.86 1.24 -4.60
CA ARG A 141 -11.78 1.98 -5.26
C ARG A 141 -10.81 1.07 -6.00
N SER A 142 -10.06 1.61 -6.95
CA SER A 142 -8.93 0.93 -7.58
C SER A 142 -7.72 0.89 -6.66
N GLY A 143 -7.04 -0.24 -6.59
CA GLY A 143 -5.85 -0.41 -5.75
C GLY A 143 -5.33 -1.84 -5.74
N SER A 144 -4.29 -2.09 -4.97
CA SER A 144 -3.77 -3.44 -4.71
C SER A 144 -4.77 -4.26 -3.88
N LEU A 145 -4.70 -5.59 -3.98
CA LEU A 145 -5.64 -6.50 -3.31
C LEU A 145 -5.78 -6.22 -1.79
N GLY A 146 -4.68 -5.92 -1.11
CA GLY A 146 -4.67 -5.64 0.33
C GLY A 146 -4.93 -4.19 0.69
N GLU A 147 -5.02 -3.29 -0.30
CA GLU A 147 -5.26 -1.87 -0.06
C GLU A 147 -6.75 -1.53 -0.09
N ILE A 148 -7.51 -2.26 -0.90
CA ILE A 148 -8.90 -1.95 -1.22
C ILE A 148 -9.76 -1.89 0.06
N ALA A 149 -9.73 -2.91 0.90
CA ALA A 149 -10.61 -3.04 2.06
C ALA A 149 -10.01 -2.41 3.34
N ALA A 150 -10.01 -1.09 3.46
CA ALA A 150 -9.45 -0.38 4.63
C ALA A 150 -10.11 -0.82 5.94
N LEU A 151 -11.43 -1.05 5.95
CA LEU A 151 -12.17 -1.53 7.11
C LEU A 151 -11.69 -2.93 7.56
N ALA A 152 -11.49 -3.85 6.61
CA ALA A 152 -11.01 -5.20 6.93
C ALA A 152 -9.57 -5.17 7.50
N LEU A 153 -8.71 -4.29 6.98
CA LEU A 153 -7.36 -4.09 7.52
C LEU A 153 -7.39 -3.55 8.93
N LEU A 154 -8.25 -2.58 9.22
CA LEU A 154 -8.42 -2.03 10.57
C LEU A 154 -8.92 -3.11 11.53
N LEU A 155 -9.94 -3.87 11.16
CA LEU A 155 -10.46 -4.98 11.99
C LEU A 155 -9.40 -6.04 12.23
N GLY A 156 -8.65 -6.43 11.20
CA GLY A 156 -7.51 -7.36 11.33
C GLY A 156 -6.40 -6.82 12.23
N GLY A 157 -6.05 -5.54 12.09
CA GLY A 157 -5.05 -4.87 12.94
C GLY A 157 -5.51 -4.80 14.41
N ILE A 158 -6.77 -4.44 14.66
CA ILE A 158 -7.36 -4.44 16.02
C ILE A 158 -7.32 -5.85 16.61
N TYR A 159 -7.68 -6.88 15.84
CA TYR A 159 -7.61 -8.26 16.28
C TYR A 159 -6.19 -8.65 16.70
N LEU A 160 -5.17 -8.31 15.89
CA LEU A 160 -3.75 -8.58 16.24
C LEU A 160 -3.31 -7.84 17.49
N LEU A 161 -3.76 -6.59 17.70
CA LEU A 161 -3.51 -5.81 18.92
C LEU A 161 -4.18 -6.45 20.14
N CYS A 162 -5.44 -6.85 20.04
CA CYS A 162 -6.17 -7.52 21.13
C CYS A 162 -5.53 -8.85 21.51
N ARG A 163 -5.05 -9.60 20.52
CA ARG A 163 -4.32 -10.86 20.71
C ARG A 163 -2.87 -10.65 21.17
N ARG A 164 -2.43 -9.40 21.28
CA ARG A 164 -1.04 -9.03 21.64
C ARG A 164 0.03 -9.65 20.72
N VAL A 165 -0.35 -9.92 19.48
CA VAL A 165 0.59 -10.36 18.44
C VAL A 165 1.47 -9.20 18.00
N ILE A 166 0.94 -7.98 17.93
CA ILE A 166 1.67 -6.75 17.62
C ILE A 166 1.53 -5.74 18.77
N THR A 167 2.50 -4.84 18.88
CA THR A 167 2.45 -3.73 19.83
C THR A 167 1.85 -2.49 19.18
N TRP A 168 1.13 -1.68 19.92
CA TRP A 168 0.46 -0.47 19.42
C TRP A 168 1.43 0.66 19.01
N HIS A 169 2.68 0.62 19.48
CA HIS A 169 3.67 1.70 19.30
C HIS A 169 3.93 2.02 17.82
N ILE A 170 4.20 1.01 17.01
CA ILE A 170 4.54 1.20 15.60
C ILE A 170 3.34 1.67 14.78
N PRO A 171 2.16 1.00 14.82
CA PRO A 171 1.00 1.46 14.07
C PRO A 171 0.58 2.89 14.40
N VAL A 172 0.53 3.23 15.70
CA VAL A 172 0.16 4.58 16.13
C VAL A 172 1.20 5.62 15.71
N ALA A 173 2.49 5.29 15.80
CA ALA A 173 3.55 6.20 15.37
C ALA A 173 3.53 6.44 13.86
N VAL A 174 3.33 5.40 13.04
CA VAL A 174 3.24 5.52 11.57
C VAL A 174 2.03 6.36 11.18
N LEU A 175 0.83 5.93 11.59
CA LEU A 175 -0.40 6.62 11.21
C LEU A 175 -0.50 8.03 11.81
N GLY A 176 -0.05 8.19 13.05
CA GLY A 176 -0.01 9.49 13.73
C GLY A 176 0.94 10.49 13.07
N SER A 177 2.16 10.07 12.73
CA SER A 177 3.12 10.94 12.03
C SER A 177 2.68 11.27 10.62
N MET A 178 2.06 10.31 9.90
CA MET A 178 1.44 10.59 8.61
C MET A 178 0.32 11.63 8.73
N ALA A 179 -0.58 11.48 9.71
CA ALA A 179 -1.68 12.41 9.94
C ALA A 179 -1.19 13.80 10.32
N VAL A 180 -0.22 13.89 11.23
CA VAL A 180 0.34 15.17 11.68
C VAL A 180 1.07 15.87 10.54
N PHE A 181 1.95 15.18 9.82
CA PHE A 181 2.75 15.79 8.77
C PHE A 181 1.90 16.20 7.56
N SER A 182 0.97 15.34 7.10
CA SER A 182 0.02 15.73 6.05
C SER A 182 -0.95 16.82 6.51
N GLY A 183 -1.32 16.83 7.81
CA GLY A 183 -2.14 17.89 8.40
C GLY A 183 -1.45 19.26 8.39
N ILE A 184 -0.15 19.31 8.70
CA ILE A 184 0.63 20.55 8.62
C ILE A 184 0.65 21.08 7.19
N LEU A 185 0.88 20.21 6.20
CA LEU A 185 0.89 20.59 4.79
C LEU A 185 -0.49 21.08 4.33
N TRP A 186 -1.56 20.39 4.71
CA TRP A 186 -2.92 20.79 4.38
C TRP A 186 -3.33 22.14 4.99
N VAL A 187 -2.95 22.40 6.25
CA VAL A 187 -3.21 23.71 6.89
C VAL A 187 -2.38 24.84 6.24
N ALA A 188 -1.16 24.54 5.78
CA ALA A 188 -0.30 25.50 5.11
C ALA A 188 -0.85 25.93 3.73
N ASP A 189 -1.35 24.96 2.95
CA ASP A 189 -1.93 25.20 1.63
C ASP A 189 -3.04 24.19 1.32
N PRO A 190 -4.29 24.49 1.69
CA PRO A 190 -5.43 23.61 1.47
C PRO A 190 -5.78 23.40 -0.01
N LEU A 191 -5.29 24.25 -0.91
CA LEU A 191 -5.60 24.15 -2.34
C LEU A 191 -4.72 23.14 -3.08
N HIS A 192 -3.52 22.88 -2.56
CA HIS A 192 -2.55 21.98 -3.21
C HIS A 192 -2.32 20.67 -2.45
N TYR A 193 -2.67 20.60 -1.16
CA TYR A 193 -2.46 19.39 -0.35
C TYR A 193 -3.79 18.79 0.09
N MET A 194 -3.90 17.47 -0.10
CA MET A 194 -5.09 16.71 0.29
C MET A 194 -5.20 16.56 1.81
N ASN A 195 -6.44 16.36 2.28
CA ASN A 195 -6.77 16.12 3.69
C ASN A 195 -5.99 14.92 4.27
N PRO A 196 -5.54 14.97 5.54
CA PRO A 196 -4.86 13.85 6.21
C PRO A 196 -5.58 12.51 6.12
N LEU A 197 -6.93 12.51 6.22
CA LEU A 197 -7.73 11.29 6.10
C LEU A 197 -7.56 10.61 4.72
N PHE A 198 -7.43 11.40 3.67
CA PHE A 198 -7.15 10.87 2.34
C PHE A 198 -5.83 10.08 2.33
N HIS A 199 -4.76 10.65 2.89
CA HIS A 199 -3.46 9.98 2.96
C HIS A 199 -3.44 8.73 3.83
N LEU A 200 -4.25 8.68 4.89
CA LEU A 200 -4.38 7.50 5.74
C LEU A 200 -5.16 6.37 5.08
N LEU A 201 -6.23 6.72 4.36
CA LEU A 201 -7.11 5.73 3.74
C LEU A 201 -6.62 5.26 2.37
N THR A 202 -5.78 6.04 1.66
CA THR A 202 -5.28 5.70 0.32
C THR A 202 -3.86 5.13 0.36
N GLY A 203 -3.51 4.38 -0.67
CA GLY A 203 -2.23 3.69 -0.77
C GLY A 203 -2.09 2.64 0.33
N GLY A 204 -1.15 1.76 0.25
CA GLY A 204 -0.94 0.69 1.24
C GLY A 204 -0.58 1.14 2.68
N ALA A 205 -0.98 2.35 3.12
CA ALA A 205 -0.63 2.91 4.42
C ALA A 205 -1.10 2.04 5.58
N LEU A 206 -2.36 1.60 5.57
CA LEU A 206 -2.92 0.73 6.61
C LEU A 206 -2.28 -0.65 6.60
N LEU A 207 -2.10 -1.25 5.43
CA LEU A 207 -1.43 -2.54 5.29
C LEU A 207 0.03 -2.43 5.78
N GLY A 208 0.74 -1.38 5.36
CA GLY A 208 2.11 -1.11 5.77
C GLY A 208 2.26 -0.90 7.27
N ALA A 209 1.41 -0.06 7.88
CA ALA A 209 1.48 0.29 9.29
C ALA A 209 1.10 -0.87 10.22
N LEU A 210 0.07 -1.66 9.86
CA LEU A 210 -0.49 -2.69 10.73
C LEU A 210 0.17 -4.07 10.56
N PHE A 211 0.60 -4.41 9.34
CA PHE A 211 1.03 -5.79 9.02
C PHE A 211 2.48 -5.89 8.54
N MET A 212 3.07 -4.80 8.03
CA MET A 212 4.42 -4.86 7.46
C MET A 212 5.47 -4.17 8.34
N ALA A 213 5.19 -2.97 8.87
CA ALA A 213 6.12 -2.26 9.74
C ALA A 213 6.23 -2.90 11.13
N THR A 214 5.25 -3.73 11.51
CA THR A 214 5.20 -4.47 12.77
C THR A 214 5.94 -5.82 12.71
N ASP A 215 6.67 -6.09 11.65
CA ASP A 215 7.48 -7.30 11.51
C ASP A 215 8.55 -7.35 12.63
N TYR A 216 8.54 -8.41 13.43
CA TYR A 216 9.44 -8.58 14.57
C TYR A 216 10.94 -8.58 14.20
N VAL A 217 11.26 -9.01 12.99
CA VAL A 217 12.66 -9.14 12.56
C VAL A 217 13.27 -7.80 12.19
N THR A 218 12.46 -6.94 11.54
CA THR A 218 12.94 -5.67 10.99
C THR A 218 12.62 -4.46 11.87
N SER A 219 11.77 -4.63 12.90
CA SER A 219 11.38 -3.54 13.79
C SER A 219 12.24 -3.47 15.04
N PRO A 220 12.45 -2.27 15.62
CA PRO A 220 13.15 -2.10 16.89
C PRO A 220 12.43 -2.81 18.05
N MET A 221 13.19 -3.31 19.04
CA MET A 221 12.65 -4.02 20.19
C MET A 221 12.27 -3.08 21.35
N THR A 222 12.77 -1.85 21.38
CA THR A 222 12.49 -0.89 22.46
C THR A 222 11.30 0.00 22.12
N SER A 223 10.44 0.32 23.10
CA SER A 223 9.26 1.17 22.87
C SER A 223 9.61 2.54 22.26
N ARG A 224 10.69 3.16 22.74
CA ARG A 224 11.18 4.43 22.17
C ARG A 224 11.68 4.26 20.74
N GLY A 225 12.42 3.18 20.46
CA GLY A 225 12.88 2.85 19.11
C GLY A 225 11.70 2.60 18.16
N MET A 226 10.66 1.89 18.60
CA MET A 226 9.44 1.65 17.83
C MET A 226 8.73 2.95 17.44
N LEU A 227 8.64 3.92 18.36
CA LEU A 227 8.03 5.23 18.10
C LEU A 227 8.84 6.04 17.08
N ILE A 228 10.16 6.11 17.25
CA ILE A 228 11.06 6.82 16.31
C ILE A 228 11.02 6.17 14.94
N TYR A 229 11.09 4.86 14.87
CA TYR A 229 11.01 4.08 13.64
C TYR A 229 9.68 4.31 12.91
N GLY A 230 8.56 4.19 13.64
CA GLY A 230 7.23 4.44 13.07
C GLY A 230 7.05 5.89 12.60
N ALA A 231 7.51 6.87 13.37
CA ALA A 231 7.47 8.27 12.99
C ALA A 231 8.30 8.54 11.72
N GLY A 232 9.50 7.95 11.62
CA GLY A 232 10.33 8.05 10.43
C GLY A 232 9.65 7.48 9.18
N ILE A 233 9.04 6.29 9.30
CA ILE A 233 8.27 5.68 8.20
C ILE A 233 7.15 6.61 7.74
N GLY A 234 6.33 7.12 8.68
CA GLY A 234 5.19 7.96 8.33
C GLY A 234 5.60 9.28 7.65
N ILE A 235 6.62 9.97 8.16
CA ILE A 235 7.14 11.19 7.56
C ILE A 235 7.69 10.93 6.16
N ILE A 236 8.55 9.92 6.00
CA ILE A 236 9.12 9.56 4.69
C ILE A 236 8.02 9.18 3.70
N THR A 237 6.98 8.46 4.16
CA THR A 237 5.86 8.09 3.30
C THR A 237 5.15 9.32 2.73
N ILE A 238 4.86 10.33 3.56
CA ILE A 238 4.22 11.56 3.06
C ILE A 238 5.18 12.36 2.18
N LEU A 239 6.46 12.45 2.51
CA LEU A 239 7.47 13.10 1.67
C LEU A 239 7.50 12.48 0.26
N ILE A 240 7.55 11.15 0.17
CA ILE A 240 7.55 10.44 -1.11
C ILE A 240 6.23 10.70 -1.86
N ARG A 241 5.10 10.65 -1.18
CA ARG A 241 3.78 10.87 -1.80
C ARG A 241 3.60 12.27 -2.35
N VAL A 242 4.14 13.27 -1.70
CA VAL A 242 3.94 14.69 -2.07
C VAL A 242 4.99 15.15 -3.08
N TRP A 243 6.27 14.93 -2.79
CA TRP A 243 7.37 15.54 -3.58
C TRP A 243 8.03 14.59 -4.56
N LEU A 244 8.13 13.29 -4.24
CA LEU A 244 8.70 12.37 -5.22
C LEU A 244 7.63 12.03 -6.26
N SER A 245 7.89 12.45 -7.49
CA SER A 245 7.13 12.03 -8.67
C SER A 245 7.40 10.56 -9.02
N LEU A 246 7.98 9.81 -8.11
CA LEU A 246 8.26 8.40 -8.32
C LEU A 246 6.97 7.61 -8.34
N ILE A 247 6.55 7.35 -9.58
CA ILE A 247 5.98 6.10 -9.99
C ILE A 247 5.25 5.43 -8.82
N HIS A 248 4.00 5.86 -8.61
CA HIS A 248 2.91 5.04 -8.07
C HIS A 248 3.28 4.09 -6.91
N ILE A 249 3.85 4.62 -5.83
CA ILE A 249 3.94 3.86 -4.58
C ILE A 249 2.71 4.07 -3.73
#